data_75cbfb61e50030acd1a35a595cf74ad3
#
_entry.id   75cbfb61e50030acd1a35a595cf74ad3
#
_cell.length_a   1.000
_cell.length_b   1.000
_cell.length_c   1.000
_cell.angle_alpha   90.00
_cell.angle_beta   90.00
_cell.angle_gamma   90.00
#
_symmetry.space_group_name_H-M   'P 1'
#
loop_
_entity.id
_entity.type
_entity.pdbx_description
1 polymer ?
#
loop_
_entity_poly.entity_id
_entity_poly.type
_entity_poly.pdbx_seq_one_letter_code
_entity_poly.pdbx_strand_id
1 'polypeptide(L)'
;MNVNQDIVKRSYPTDHFDQFLEDFLTEIQARNYRITRVNHIDNIFDREEAGIEITARFRHYKIIEFCNLNSCSELISGDLLSGVFMPVRFVVYQVEEEENVAHVAFLDPNAFARLFHSPSLSQVAEELSRDMTDVLAEMAI
;
A
#
# COMPACT_ATOMS: atom_id res chain seq x y z
N MET A 1 14.19 -10.83 4.22
CA MET A 1 12.94 -10.07 4.41
C MET A 1 12.13 -10.73 5.52
N ASN A 2 11.59 -9.93 6.43
CA ASN A 2 10.89 -10.43 7.62
C ASN A 2 9.57 -9.69 7.78
N VAL A 3 8.46 -10.42 7.87
CA VAL A 3 7.10 -9.83 7.94
C VAL A 3 6.96 -8.88 9.13
N ASN A 4 7.49 -9.24 10.28
CA ASN A 4 7.35 -8.44 11.50
C ASN A 4 8.20 -7.16 11.49
N GLN A 5 9.27 -7.13 10.70
CA GLN A 5 10.17 -5.97 10.61
C GLN A 5 9.90 -5.11 9.38
N ASP A 6 9.57 -5.74 8.26
CA ASP A 6 9.54 -5.08 6.95
C ASP A 6 8.12 -4.70 6.49
N ILE A 7 7.10 -5.27 7.11
CA ILE A 7 5.71 -4.87 6.87
C ILE A 7 5.28 -3.91 7.97
N VAL A 8 4.94 -2.69 7.56
CA VAL A 8 4.40 -1.68 8.46
C VAL A 8 2.89 -1.82 8.48
N LYS A 9 2.29 -1.93 9.66
CA LYS A 9 0.85 -2.08 9.82
C LYS A 9 0.32 -1.09 10.85
N ARG A 10 -0.86 -0.51 10.54
CA ARG A 10 -1.58 0.38 11.46
C ARG A 10 -3.07 0.04 11.39
N SER A 11 -3.77 0.28 12.49
CA SER A 11 -5.21 0.07 12.59
C SER A 11 -5.89 1.37 13.03
N TYR A 12 -7.04 1.65 12.43
CA TYR A 12 -7.76 2.91 12.63
C TYR A 12 -9.22 2.63 12.95
N PRO A 13 -9.80 3.27 13.99
CA PRO A 13 -11.23 3.18 14.23
C PRO A 13 -11.98 3.95 13.14
N THR A 14 -12.99 3.33 12.55
CA THR A 14 -13.85 4.00 11.57
C THR A 14 -15.20 3.31 11.50
N ASP A 15 -16.27 4.09 11.45
CA ASP A 15 -17.64 3.61 11.25
C ASP A 15 -18.00 3.53 9.76
N HIS A 16 -17.19 4.17 8.90
CA HIS A 16 -17.46 4.28 7.46
C HIS A 16 -16.19 3.97 6.68
N PHE A 17 -16.03 2.72 6.29
CA PHE A 17 -14.84 2.27 5.56
C PHE A 17 -14.66 3.03 4.24
N ASP A 18 -15.72 3.26 3.49
CA ASP A 18 -15.61 3.95 2.20
C ASP A 18 -15.12 5.39 2.34
N GLN A 19 -15.56 6.08 3.38
CA GLN A 19 -15.07 7.43 3.68
C GLN A 19 -13.61 7.39 4.11
N PHE A 20 -13.25 6.43 4.94
CA PHE A 20 -11.85 6.22 5.35
C PHE A 20 -10.97 6.01 4.12
N LEU A 21 -11.41 5.18 3.18
CA LEU A 21 -10.68 4.90 1.95
C LEU A 21 -10.49 6.17 1.11
N GLU A 22 -11.54 6.97 0.93
CA GLU A 22 -11.45 8.23 0.18
C GLU A 22 -10.47 9.21 0.83
N ASP A 23 -10.51 9.35 2.14
CA ASP A 23 -9.58 10.20 2.89
C ASP A 23 -8.15 9.70 2.74
N PHE A 24 -7.96 8.39 2.76
CA PHE A 24 -6.66 7.76 2.57
C PHE A 24 -6.09 8.03 1.18
N LEU A 25 -6.90 7.89 0.14
CA LEU A 25 -6.49 8.19 -1.24
C LEU A 25 -6.11 9.67 -1.37
N THR A 26 -6.85 10.56 -0.73
CA THR A 26 -6.57 12.00 -0.75
C THR A 26 -5.21 12.29 -0.10
N GLU A 27 -4.89 11.62 1.01
CA GLU A 27 -3.59 11.80 1.68
C GLU A 27 -2.42 11.35 0.80
N ILE A 28 -2.58 10.26 0.06
CA ILE A 28 -1.57 9.82 -0.90
C ILE A 28 -1.36 10.89 -1.97
N GLN A 29 -2.45 11.40 -2.55
CA GLN A 29 -2.40 12.40 -3.62
C GLN A 29 -1.84 13.74 -3.13
N ALA A 30 -2.07 14.10 -1.87
CA ALA A 30 -1.54 15.33 -1.29
C ALA A 30 -0.01 15.38 -1.26
N ARG A 31 0.65 14.24 -1.39
CA ARG A 31 2.10 14.12 -1.43
C ARG A 31 2.66 13.95 -2.85
N ASN A 32 1.88 14.38 -3.85
CA ASN A 32 2.25 14.33 -5.27
C ASN A 32 2.39 12.91 -5.82
N TYR A 33 1.72 11.95 -5.20
CA TYR A 33 1.62 10.59 -5.76
C TYR A 33 0.36 10.47 -6.60
N ARG A 34 0.48 9.70 -7.66
CA ARG A 34 -0.64 9.37 -8.53
C ARG A 34 -1.11 7.98 -8.21
N ILE A 35 -2.41 7.83 -7.96
CA ILE A 35 -3.03 6.52 -7.82
C ILE A 35 -3.11 5.90 -9.22
N THR A 36 -2.42 4.80 -9.44
CA THR A 36 -2.40 4.12 -10.73
C THR A 36 -3.48 3.04 -10.81
N ARG A 37 -3.81 2.43 -9.69
CA ARG A 37 -4.84 1.40 -9.65
C ARG A 37 -5.36 1.18 -8.24
N VAL A 38 -6.66 0.90 -8.12
CA VAL A 38 -7.26 0.36 -6.91
C VAL A 38 -7.85 -1.00 -7.26
N ASN A 39 -7.27 -2.05 -6.72
CA ASN A 39 -7.77 -3.41 -6.91
C ASN A 39 -8.79 -3.74 -5.84
N HIS A 40 -10.00 -4.06 -6.25
CA HIS A 40 -11.09 -4.45 -5.35
C HIS A 40 -11.11 -5.97 -5.22
N ILE A 41 -10.30 -6.49 -4.30
CA ILE A 41 -10.19 -7.94 -4.05
C ILE A 41 -11.50 -8.47 -3.46
N ASP A 42 -12.25 -7.59 -2.81
CA ASP A 42 -13.54 -7.89 -2.20
C ASP A 42 -14.71 -7.92 -3.21
N ASN A 43 -14.45 -7.82 -4.49
CA ASN A 43 -15.48 -7.93 -5.50
C ASN A 43 -15.94 -9.40 -5.62
N ILE A 44 -16.99 -9.74 -4.91
CA ILE A 44 -17.53 -11.09 -4.83
C ILE A 44 -18.00 -11.60 -6.21
N PHE A 45 -18.59 -10.71 -7.02
CA PHE A 45 -19.16 -11.09 -8.32
C PHE A 45 -18.10 -11.64 -9.27
N ASP A 46 -16.93 -11.01 -9.34
CA ASP A 46 -15.85 -11.47 -10.20
C ASP A 46 -15.35 -12.86 -9.78
N ARG A 47 -15.36 -13.13 -8.48
CA ARG A 47 -14.88 -14.41 -7.95
C ARG A 47 -15.88 -15.53 -8.13
N GLU A 48 -17.16 -15.23 -7.96
CA GLU A 48 -18.24 -16.21 -8.19
C GLU A 48 -18.28 -16.65 -9.66
N GLU A 49 -18.14 -15.69 -10.59
CA GLU A 49 -18.06 -15.99 -12.03
C GLU A 49 -16.87 -16.91 -12.36
N ALA A 50 -15.74 -16.70 -11.72
CA ALA A 50 -14.54 -17.51 -11.93
C ALA A 50 -14.59 -18.84 -11.19
N GLY A 51 -15.61 -19.10 -10.35
CA GLY A 51 -15.69 -20.31 -9.55
C GLY A 51 -14.66 -20.39 -8.43
N ILE A 52 -14.15 -19.25 -7.99
CA ILE A 52 -13.13 -19.16 -6.95
C ILE A 52 -13.79 -19.03 -5.58
N GLU A 53 -13.44 -19.95 -4.66
CA GLU A 53 -13.89 -19.89 -3.28
C GLU A 53 -12.85 -19.16 -2.43
N ILE A 54 -13.30 -18.15 -1.66
CA ILE A 54 -12.47 -17.42 -0.72
C ILE A 54 -12.79 -17.87 0.68
N THR A 55 -11.78 -18.38 1.40
CA THR A 55 -11.94 -18.82 2.78
C THR A 55 -11.63 -17.71 3.79
N ALA A 56 -10.86 -16.70 3.41
CA ALA A 56 -10.57 -15.55 4.26
C ALA A 56 -11.83 -14.70 4.47
N ARG A 57 -12.06 -14.27 5.72
CA ARG A 57 -13.25 -13.53 6.10
C ARG A 57 -12.96 -12.05 6.24
N PHE A 58 -13.27 -11.28 5.20
CA PHE A 58 -13.15 -9.84 5.20
C PHE A 58 -14.42 -9.21 4.60
N ARG A 59 -14.71 -7.97 5.02
CA ARG A 59 -15.76 -7.13 4.43
C ARG A 59 -15.24 -6.33 3.27
N HIS A 60 -14.05 -5.77 3.45
CA HIS A 60 -13.38 -4.94 2.45
C HIS A 60 -11.93 -5.36 2.34
N TYR A 61 -11.43 -5.38 1.11
CA TYR A 61 -10.01 -5.62 0.86
C TYR A 61 -9.63 -4.90 -0.43
N LYS A 62 -8.79 -3.87 -0.28
CA LYS A 62 -8.33 -3.04 -1.41
C LYS A 62 -6.82 -3.07 -1.46
N ILE A 63 -6.29 -3.13 -2.68
CA ILE A 63 -4.86 -2.95 -2.92
C ILE A 63 -4.73 -1.68 -3.74
N ILE A 64 -4.03 -0.68 -3.18
CA ILE A 64 -3.87 0.64 -3.79
C ILE A 64 -2.45 0.75 -4.32
N GLU A 65 -2.32 0.84 -5.63
CA GLU A 65 -1.04 1.03 -6.31
C GLU A 65 -0.88 2.50 -6.66
N PHE A 66 0.30 3.06 -6.39
CA PHE A 66 0.56 4.47 -6.63
C PHE A 66 2.02 4.69 -7.01
N CYS A 67 2.28 5.82 -7.63
CA CYS A 67 3.60 6.13 -8.14
C CYS A 67 3.80 7.64 -8.25
N ASN A 68 5.02 8.08 -7.99
CA ASN A 68 5.51 9.39 -8.36
C ASN A 68 6.50 9.17 -9.50
N LEU A 69 6.31 9.86 -10.63
CA LEU A 69 7.14 9.64 -11.83
C LEU A 69 8.63 9.84 -11.57
N ASN A 70 8.98 10.86 -10.78
CA ASN A 70 10.37 11.12 -10.45
C ASN A 70 10.98 9.98 -9.61
N SER A 71 10.28 9.56 -8.56
CA SER A 71 10.76 8.50 -7.69
C SER A 71 10.87 7.16 -8.43
N CYS A 72 9.88 6.83 -9.26
CA CYS A 72 9.90 5.62 -10.07
C CYS A 72 11.08 5.62 -11.05
N SER A 73 11.31 6.75 -11.72
CA SER A 73 12.42 6.88 -12.67
C SER A 73 13.77 6.75 -11.97
N GLU A 74 13.92 7.36 -10.80
CA GLU A 74 15.16 7.28 -10.02
C GLU A 74 15.43 5.87 -9.51
N LEU A 75 14.41 5.14 -9.05
CA LEU A 75 14.55 3.75 -8.64
C LEU A 75 15.04 2.88 -9.79
N ILE A 76 14.38 2.97 -10.94
CA ILE A 76 14.72 2.19 -12.11
C ILE A 76 16.10 2.56 -12.63
N SER A 77 16.48 3.84 -12.57
CA SER A 77 17.81 4.29 -12.97
C SER A 77 18.90 3.76 -12.03
N GLY A 78 18.58 3.53 -10.77
CA GLY A 78 19.50 2.92 -9.82
C GLY A 78 19.78 1.45 -10.09
N ASP A 79 18.77 0.72 -10.53
CA ASP A 79 18.86 -0.68 -10.96
C ASP A 79 17.60 -1.04 -11.75
N LEU A 80 17.78 -1.51 -12.97
CA LEU A 80 16.66 -1.85 -13.86
C LEU A 80 15.77 -2.96 -13.29
N LEU A 81 16.31 -3.83 -12.45
CA LEU A 81 15.54 -4.90 -11.84
C LEU A 81 14.61 -4.41 -10.73
N SER A 82 14.83 -3.20 -10.23
CA SER A 82 13.99 -2.65 -9.15
C SER A 82 12.52 -2.51 -9.56
N GLY A 83 12.23 -2.47 -10.85
CA GLY A 83 10.87 -2.41 -11.36
C GLY A 83 9.99 -3.58 -10.92
N VAL A 84 10.57 -4.72 -10.49
CA VAL A 84 9.79 -5.85 -9.98
C VAL A 84 9.06 -5.52 -8.68
N PHE A 85 9.48 -4.47 -7.97
CA PHE A 85 8.83 -3.98 -6.74
C PHE A 85 7.89 -2.79 -7.00
N MET A 86 7.70 -2.41 -8.24
CA MET A 86 6.90 -1.25 -8.60
C MET A 86 5.62 -1.67 -9.33
N PRO A 87 4.52 -0.94 -9.19
CA PRO A 87 4.35 0.21 -8.28
C PRO A 87 4.32 -0.22 -6.80
N VAL A 88 4.69 0.69 -5.92
CA VAL A 88 4.49 0.47 -4.48
C VAL A 88 3.00 0.48 -4.17
N ARG A 89 2.64 -0.12 -3.04
CA ARG A 89 1.23 -0.30 -2.72
C ARG A 89 0.95 -0.28 -1.23
N PHE A 90 -0.28 0.11 -0.91
CA PHE A 90 -0.89 -0.14 0.38
C PHE A 90 -1.95 -1.21 0.25
N VAL A 91 -2.11 -2.05 1.26
CA VAL A 91 -3.34 -2.83 1.46
C VAL A 91 -4.18 -2.11 2.49
N VAL A 92 -5.48 -1.99 2.21
CA VAL A 92 -6.46 -1.41 3.15
C VAL A 92 -7.60 -2.40 3.26
N TYR A 93 -7.86 -2.89 4.46
CA TYR A 93 -8.85 -3.93 4.63
C TYR A 93 -9.60 -3.84 5.96
N GLN A 94 -10.75 -4.51 6.00
CA GLN A 94 -11.56 -4.66 7.19
C GLN A 94 -11.99 -6.13 7.29
N VAL A 95 -11.73 -6.74 8.44
CA VAL A 95 -12.16 -8.14 8.67
C VAL A 95 -13.59 -8.17 9.19
N GLU A 96 -14.32 -9.25 8.93
CA GLU A 96 -15.72 -9.39 9.35
C GLU A 96 -15.94 -9.22 10.85
N GLU A 97 -15.00 -9.68 11.66
CA GLU A 97 -15.10 -9.66 13.12
C GLU A 97 -14.85 -8.28 13.73
N GLU A 98 -14.27 -7.36 12.96
CA GLU A 98 -13.88 -6.01 13.43
C GLU A 98 -14.57 -4.92 12.59
N GLU A 99 -15.87 -4.77 12.80
CA GLU A 99 -16.72 -3.88 11.98
C GLU A 99 -16.32 -2.41 11.97
N ASN A 100 -15.66 -1.94 13.04
CA ASN A 100 -15.33 -0.54 13.21
C ASN A 100 -13.82 -0.27 13.15
N VAL A 101 -13.08 -1.16 12.50
CA VAL A 101 -11.62 -1.02 12.37
C VAL A 101 -11.19 -1.21 10.92
N ALA A 102 -10.40 -0.28 10.41
CA ALA A 102 -9.70 -0.42 9.13
C ALA A 102 -8.23 -0.68 9.41
N HIS A 103 -7.67 -1.64 8.69
CA HIS A 103 -6.24 -1.96 8.76
C HIS A 103 -5.55 -1.48 7.50
N VAL A 104 -4.36 -0.91 7.67
CA VAL A 104 -3.52 -0.46 6.56
C VAL A 104 -2.14 -1.09 6.73
N ALA A 105 -1.58 -1.59 5.66
CA ALA A 105 -0.24 -2.17 5.69
C ALA A 105 0.51 -1.89 4.40
N PHE A 106 1.84 -1.84 4.48
CA PHE A 106 2.70 -1.72 3.31
C PHE A 106 4.05 -2.37 3.57
N LEU A 107 4.70 -2.82 2.50
CA LEU A 107 6.08 -3.26 2.55
C LEU A 107 6.97 -2.01 2.57
N ASP A 108 7.79 -1.88 3.61
CA ASP A 108 8.75 -0.79 3.69
C ASP A 108 9.69 -0.84 2.48
N PRO A 109 9.73 0.23 1.65
CA PRO A 109 10.63 0.26 0.50
C PRO A 109 12.10 0.03 0.84
N ASN A 110 12.53 0.39 2.04
CA ASN A 110 13.89 0.11 2.50
C ASN A 110 14.19 -1.40 2.51
N ALA A 111 13.17 -2.23 2.73
CA ALA A 111 13.35 -3.68 2.76
C ALA A 111 13.76 -4.24 1.39
N PHE A 112 13.11 -3.80 0.30
CA PHE A 112 13.51 -4.26 -1.02
C PHE A 112 14.75 -3.53 -1.53
N ALA A 113 14.99 -2.28 -1.12
CA ALA A 113 16.17 -1.53 -1.55
C ALA A 113 17.46 -2.19 -1.09
N ARG A 114 17.44 -2.89 0.05
CA ARG A 114 18.62 -3.61 0.55
C ARG A 114 19.06 -4.76 -0.35
N LEU A 115 18.20 -5.22 -1.24
CA LEU A 115 18.55 -6.26 -2.22
C LEU A 115 19.46 -5.73 -3.33
N PHE A 116 19.48 -4.41 -3.51
CA PHE A 116 20.26 -3.75 -4.55
C PHE A 116 21.40 -2.94 -3.90
N HIS A 117 22.57 -3.00 -4.48
CA HIS A 117 23.73 -2.27 -3.99
C HIS A 117 23.85 -0.92 -4.71
N SER A 118 22.84 -0.07 -4.57
CA SER A 118 22.77 1.24 -5.20
C SER A 118 22.43 2.32 -4.18
N PRO A 119 23.38 3.24 -3.89
CA PRO A 119 23.13 4.33 -2.95
C PRO A 119 21.98 5.25 -3.37
N SER A 120 21.85 5.53 -4.67
CA SER A 120 20.76 6.37 -5.19
C SER A 120 19.40 5.69 -5.01
N LEU A 121 19.31 4.39 -5.25
CA LEU A 121 18.09 3.62 -5.05
C LEU A 121 17.71 3.60 -3.56
N SER A 122 18.68 3.39 -2.69
CA SER A 122 18.46 3.39 -1.24
C SER A 122 17.92 4.74 -0.74
N GLN A 123 18.41 5.83 -1.28
CA GLN A 123 17.96 7.18 -0.91
C GLN A 123 16.50 7.41 -1.32
N VAL A 124 16.14 7.02 -2.53
CA VAL A 124 14.76 7.17 -3.02
C VAL A 124 13.81 6.29 -2.21
N ALA A 125 14.24 5.07 -1.89
CA ALA A 125 13.45 4.15 -1.06
C ALA A 125 13.20 4.73 0.33
N GLU A 126 14.18 5.39 0.92
CA GLU A 126 14.03 6.04 2.22
C GLU A 126 13.02 7.19 2.17
N GLU A 127 13.08 8.01 1.14
CA GLU A 127 12.11 9.11 0.92
C GLU A 127 10.70 8.56 0.75
N LEU A 128 10.55 7.50 -0.04
CA LEU A 128 9.28 6.84 -0.27
C LEU A 128 8.72 6.23 1.02
N SER A 129 9.56 5.57 1.79
CA SER A 129 9.19 5.00 3.09
C SER A 129 8.69 6.08 4.05
N ARG A 130 9.37 7.22 4.07
CA ARG A 130 8.99 8.38 4.89
C ARG A 130 7.61 8.90 4.49
N ASP A 131 7.38 9.09 3.20
CA ASP A 131 6.08 9.58 2.70
C ASP A 131 4.95 8.62 3.03
N MET A 132 5.17 7.32 2.87
CA MET A 132 4.17 6.31 3.20
C MET A 132 3.87 6.30 4.70
N THR A 133 4.88 6.43 5.52
CA THR A 133 4.71 6.54 6.98
C THR A 133 3.95 7.81 7.37
N ASP A 134 4.22 8.92 6.69
CA ASP A 134 3.52 10.19 6.92
C ASP A 134 2.03 10.08 6.58
N VAL A 135 1.67 9.37 5.53
CA VAL A 135 0.26 9.10 5.20
C VAL A 135 -0.42 8.41 6.38
N LEU A 136 0.22 7.39 6.95
CA LEU A 136 -0.34 6.66 8.09
C LEU A 136 -0.47 7.57 9.32
N ALA A 137 0.48 8.45 9.55
CA ALA A 137 0.45 9.40 10.67
C ALA A 137 -0.71 10.39 10.53
N GLU A 138 -0.94 10.91 9.32
CA GLU A 138 -2.05 11.84 9.07
C GLU A 138 -3.41 11.17 9.26
N MET A 139 -3.55 9.91 8.90
CA MET A 139 -4.80 9.19 9.08
C MET A 139 -5.15 8.94 10.56
N ALA A 140 -4.17 9.05 11.46
CA ALA A 140 -4.37 8.87 12.88
C ALA A 140 -4.93 10.11 13.60
N ILE A 141 -5.01 11.24 12.91
CA ILE A 141 -5.47 12.51 13.50
C ILE A 141 -7.01 12.65 13.50
#